data_7b7af82c318fd598a73c137e0300778c
#
_entry.id   7b7af82c318fd598a73c137e0300778c
#
_cell.length_a   1.000
_cell.length_b   1.000
_cell.length_c   1.000
_cell.angle_alpha   90.00
_cell.angle_beta   90.00
_cell.angle_gamma   90.00
#
_symmetry.space_group_name_H-M   'P 1'
#
loop_
_entity.id
_entity.type
_entity.pdbx_description
1 polymer ?
#
loop_
_entity_poly.entity_id
_entity_poly.type
_entity_poly.pdbx_seq_one_letter_code
_entity_poly.pdbx_strand_id
1 'polypeptide(L)'
;MSKKQYKLQTLVIELVSVLLASCVAFQVCNSLSVQLGYFPFVLVGCYIALKLIYHICILMVGYTLKLIHIIYRRESSPILASSVGTVAEYDPSDNAIRKRMELFHYEYQNEQREYAKRKELEEDAMLVATLKYTRDTFTPLGFEEAEVFQICECVRYFVTYRQPLTNTEIRISKRSTVTQISLKNFAWNIANPYNISGDATAAFVFNTFNEWFANTTIATIKKNLRTTNGRHKIEIDEKVLAKYLQN
;
A
#
# COMPACT_ATOMS: atom_id res chain seq x y z
N MET A 1 4.16 -14.93 -2.82
CA MET A 1 3.59 -15.80 -3.87
C MET A 1 4.09 -15.33 -5.23
N SER A 2 4.62 -16.24 -6.10
CA SER A 2 5.16 -15.86 -7.42
C SER A 2 4.01 -15.43 -8.37
N LYS A 3 4.25 -14.41 -9.23
CA LYS A 3 3.29 -13.97 -10.29
C LYS A 3 2.79 -15.13 -11.16
N LYS A 4 3.61 -16.17 -11.35
CA LYS A 4 3.22 -17.41 -12.08
C LYS A 4 2.16 -18.23 -11.33
N GLN A 5 2.27 -18.33 -10.00
CA GLN A 5 1.28 -19.07 -9.19
C GLN A 5 -0.08 -18.36 -9.18
N TYR A 6 -0.10 -17.03 -9.12
CA TYR A 6 -1.36 -16.26 -9.17
C TYR A 6 -2.08 -16.44 -10.51
N LYS A 7 -1.35 -16.34 -11.64
CA LYS A 7 -1.93 -16.58 -12.97
C LYS A 7 -2.46 -18.01 -13.13
N LEU A 8 -1.75 -19.01 -12.60
CA LEU A 8 -2.19 -20.39 -12.66
C LEU A 8 -3.47 -20.62 -11.84
N GLN A 9 -3.55 -20.06 -10.64
CA GLN A 9 -4.74 -20.13 -9.79
C GLN A 9 -5.96 -19.46 -10.46
N THR A 10 -5.77 -18.29 -11.05
CA THR A 10 -6.85 -17.59 -11.77
C THR A 10 -7.35 -18.43 -12.95
N LEU A 11 -6.45 -19.03 -13.71
CA LEU A 11 -6.79 -19.87 -14.85
C LEU A 11 -7.53 -21.14 -14.43
N VAL A 12 -7.14 -21.77 -13.32
CA VAL A 12 -7.84 -22.95 -12.76
C VAL A 12 -9.25 -22.57 -12.30
N ILE A 13 -9.42 -21.44 -11.62
CA ILE A 13 -10.74 -20.96 -11.17
C ILE A 13 -11.66 -20.68 -12.37
N GLU A 14 -11.14 -20.05 -13.43
CA GLU A 14 -11.91 -19.79 -14.65
C GLU A 14 -12.35 -21.10 -15.33
N LEU A 15 -11.45 -22.07 -15.44
CA LEU A 15 -11.74 -23.36 -16.05
C LEU A 15 -12.82 -24.13 -15.27
N VAL A 16 -12.73 -24.15 -13.94
CA VAL A 16 -13.75 -24.75 -13.07
C VAL A 16 -15.10 -24.02 -13.21
N SER A 17 -15.10 -22.69 -13.30
CA SER A 17 -16.33 -21.90 -13.47
C SER A 17 -17.02 -22.22 -14.80
N VAL A 18 -16.27 -22.39 -15.88
CA VAL A 18 -16.82 -22.76 -17.20
C VAL A 18 -17.41 -24.18 -17.18
N LEU A 19 -16.71 -25.12 -16.53
CA LEU A 19 -17.21 -26.51 -16.38
C LEU A 19 -18.53 -26.55 -15.58
N LEU A 20 -18.59 -25.82 -14.46
CA LEU A 20 -19.83 -25.73 -13.66
C LEU A 20 -20.97 -25.08 -14.44
N ALA A 21 -20.69 -23.99 -15.18
CA ALA A 21 -21.67 -23.34 -16.02
C ALA A 21 -22.22 -24.28 -17.10
N SER A 22 -21.35 -25.12 -17.70
CA SER A 22 -21.75 -26.11 -18.70
C SER A 22 -22.68 -27.19 -18.12
N CYS A 23 -22.37 -27.69 -16.93
CA CYS A 23 -23.23 -28.66 -16.24
C CYS A 23 -24.61 -28.08 -15.91
N VAL A 24 -24.63 -26.84 -15.36
CA VAL A 24 -25.90 -26.15 -15.03
C VAL A 24 -26.70 -25.86 -16.29
N ALA A 25 -26.07 -25.36 -17.35
CA ALA A 25 -26.73 -25.08 -18.62
C ALA A 25 -27.34 -26.34 -19.24
N PHE A 26 -26.63 -27.47 -19.15
CA PHE A 26 -27.14 -28.76 -19.62
C PHE A 26 -28.40 -29.22 -18.83
N GLN A 27 -28.35 -29.07 -17.50
CA GLN A 27 -29.50 -29.38 -16.66
C GLN A 27 -30.72 -28.49 -16.97
N VAL A 28 -30.49 -27.17 -17.13
CA VAL A 28 -31.53 -26.19 -17.46
C VAL A 28 -32.16 -26.52 -18.81
N CYS A 29 -31.35 -26.80 -19.85
CA CYS A 29 -31.85 -27.18 -21.17
C CYS A 29 -32.69 -28.46 -21.12
N ASN A 30 -32.26 -29.45 -20.34
CA ASN A 30 -32.95 -30.71 -20.18
C ASN A 30 -34.27 -30.53 -19.43
N SER A 31 -34.29 -29.71 -18.36
CA SER A 31 -35.51 -29.46 -17.56
C SER A 31 -36.57 -28.66 -18.29
N LEU A 32 -36.13 -27.70 -19.13
CA LEU A 32 -37.05 -26.81 -19.86
C LEU A 32 -37.35 -27.27 -21.28
N SER A 33 -36.86 -28.45 -21.70
CA SER A 33 -37.01 -29.00 -23.06
C SER A 33 -36.64 -27.99 -24.15
N VAL A 34 -35.59 -27.19 -23.90
CA VAL A 34 -35.13 -26.16 -24.83
C VAL A 34 -34.39 -26.80 -25.99
N GLN A 35 -34.68 -26.36 -27.23
CA GLN A 35 -33.98 -26.87 -28.41
C GLN A 35 -32.47 -26.64 -28.32
N LEU A 36 -31.72 -27.64 -28.76
CA LEU A 36 -30.23 -27.66 -28.65
C LEU A 36 -29.53 -26.43 -29.26
N GLY A 37 -30.19 -25.74 -30.24
CA GLY A 37 -29.70 -24.50 -30.83
C GLY A 37 -29.54 -23.33 -29.87
N TYR A 38 -30.27 -23.30 -28.74
CA TYR A 38 -30.18 -22.24 -27.74
C TYR A 38 -29.16 -22.52 -26.63
N PHE A 39 -28.53 -23.69 -26.63
CA PHE A 39 -27.56 -24.11 -25.62
C PHE A 39 -26.42 -23.07 -25.39
N PRO A 40 -25.79 -22.45 -26.42
CA PRO A 40 -24.72 -21.49 -26.20
C PRO A 40 -25.21 -20.23 -25.47
N PHE A 41 -26.44 -19.78 -25.72
CA PHE A 41 -27.00 -18.61 -25.04
C PHE A 41 -27.30 -18.90 -23.56
N VAL A 42 -27.86 -20.10 -23.27
CA VAL A 42 -28.10 -20.55 -21.90
C VAL A 42 -26.79 -20.70 -21.15
N LEU A 43 -25.76 -21.22 -21.77
CA LEU A 43 -24.42 -21.37 -21.18
C LEU A 43 -23.81 -20.04 -20.80
N VAL A 44 -23.86 -19.04 -21.68
CA VAL A 44 -23.38 -17.67 -21.38
C VAL A 44 -24.18 -17.06 -20.22
N GLY A 45 -25.50 -17.20 -20.24
CA GLY A 45 -26.36 -16.73 -19.15
C GLY A 45 -26.01 -17.36 -17.80
N CYS A 46 -25.83 -18.67 -17.76
CA CYS A 46 -25.43 -19.41 -16.55
C CYS A 46 -24.03 -19.00 -16.07
N TYR A 47 -23.10 -18.77 -16.98
CA TYR A 47 -21.75 -18.31 -16.63
C TYR A 47 -21.77 -16.92 -15.99
N ILE A 48 -22.51 -15.97 -16.55
CA ILE A 48 -22.68 -14.63 -15.99
C ILE A 48 -23.33 -14.69 -14.61
N ALA A 49 -24.40 -15.50 -14.45
CA ALA A 49 -25.08 -15.67 -13.17
C ALA A 49 -24.14 -16.24 -12.09
N LEU A 50 -23.34 -17.26 -12.42
CA LEU A 50 -22.35 -17.84 -11.50
C LEU A 50 -21.27 -16.82 -11.11
N LYS A 51 -20.80 -15.98 -12.03
CA LYS A 51 -19.85 -14.90 -11.72
C LYS A 51 -20.45 -13.86 -10.79
N LEU A 52 -21.70 -13.46 -11.00
CA LEU A 52 -22.40 -12.54 -10.11
C LEU A 52 -22.54 -13.12 -8.70
N ILE A 53 -22.98 -14.37 -8.59
CA ILE A 53 -23.10 -15.08 -7.29
C ILE A 53 -21.73 -15.13 -6.59
N TYR A 54 -20.68 -15.46 -7.31
CA TYR A 54 -19.33 -15.48 -6.76
C TYR A 54 -18.89 -14.12 -6.20
N HIS A 55 -19.14 -13.02 -6.92
CA HIS A 55 -18.84 -11.68 -6.42
C HIS A 55 -19.67 -11.29 -5.20
N ILE A 56 -20.97 -11.64 -5.19
CA ILE A 56 -21.84 -11.42 -4.03
C ILE A 56 -21.33 -12.20 -2.82
N CYS A 57 -20.92 -13.47 -3.00
CA CYS A 57 -20.36 -14.29 -1.92
C CYS A 57 -19.08 -13.68 -1.33
N ILE A 58 -18.17 -13.19 -2.17
CA ILE A 58 -16.94 -12.51 -1.69
C ILE A 58 -17.28 -11.25 -0.88
N LEU A 59 -18.22 -10.44 -1.37
CA LEU A 59 -18.67 -9.25 -0.65
C LEU A 59 -19.31 -9.64 0.70
N MET A 60 -20.15 -10.67 0.74
CA MET A 60 -20.79 -11.15 1.97
C MET A 60 -19.76 -11.68 2.97
N VAL A 61 -18.75 -12.45 2.51
CA VAL A 61 -17.64 -12.91 3.39
C VAL A 61 -16.85 -11.72 3.93
N GLY A 62 -16.56 -10.71 3.10
CA GLY A 62 -15.89 -9.48 3.55
C GLY A 62 -16.72 -8.72 4.60
N TYR A 63 -18.04 -8.65 4.42
CA TYR A 63 -18.96 -8.02 5.39
C TYR A 63 -19.07 -8.82 6.69
N THR A 64 -19.19 -10.15 6.61
CA THR A 64 -19.27 -11.00 7.81
C THR A 64 -17.99 -10.98 8.62
N LEU A 65 -16.81 -10.98 7.97
CA LEU A 65 -15.53 -10.83 8.66
C LEU A 65 -15.41 -9.46 9.35
N LYS A 66 -15.89 -8.38 8.72
CA LYS A 66 -15.96 -7.06 9.37
C LYS A 66 -16.92 -7.05 10.56
N LEU A 67 -18.11 -7.65 10.43
CA LEU A 67 -19.09 -7.76 11.52
C LEU A 67 -18.53 -8.60 12.67
N ILE A 68 -17.93 -9.76 12.39
CA ILE A 68 -17.28 -10.60 13.41
C ILE A 68 -16.18 -9.82 14.12
N HIS A 69 -15.36 -9.05 13.37
CA HIS A 69 -14.32 -8.21 13.97
C HIS A 69 -14.90 -7.11 14.87
N ILE A 70 -16.03 -6.49 14.49
CA ILE A 70 -16.73 -5.48 15.29
C ILE A 70 -17.35 -6.12 16.55
N ILE A 71 -18.00 -7.30 16.41
CA ILE A 71 -18.64 -8.02 17.53
C ILE A 71 -17.55 -8.51 18.51
N TYR A 72 -16.49 -9.11 18.00
CA TYR A 72 -15.36 -9.56 18.84
C TYR A 72 -14.67 -8.39 19.56
N ARG A 73 -14.62 -7.21 18.89
CA ARG A 73 -14.12 -5.99 19.52
C ARG A 73 -15.07 -5.45 20.60
N ARG A 74 -16.38 -5.69 20.48
CA ARG A 74 -17.38 -5.21 21.44
C ARG A 74 -17.47 -6.12 22.65
N GLU A 75 -17.30 -7.43 22.49
CA GLU A 75 -17.23 -8.37 23.62
C GLU A 75 -15.90 -8.30 24.38
N SER A 76 -14.84 -7.79 23.75
CA SER A 76 -13.53 -7.60 24.38
C SER A 76 -13.40 -6.27 25.12
N SER A 77 -14.49 -5.49 25.25
CA SER A 77 -14.50 -4.36 26.17
C SER A 77 -14.95 -4.85 27.54
N PRO A 78 -14.05 -5.16 28.46
CA PRO A 78 -14.46 -5.33 29.84
C PRO A 78 -15.03 -3.99 30.27
N ILE A 79 -16.25 -4.02 30.79
CA ILE A 79 -16.84 -2.91 31.50
C ILE A 79 -15.85 -2.59 32.63
N LEU A 80 -14.95 -1.66 32.39
CA LEU A 80 -14.18 -1.04 33.46
C LEU A 80 -15.16 -0.14 34.19
N ALA A 81 -15.91 -0.77 35.10
CA ALA A 81 -16.60 -0.04 36.13
C ALA A 81 -15.51 0.74 36.87
N SER A 82 -15.58 2.04 36.70
CA SER A 82 -14.89 3.03 37.51
C SER A 82 -14.97 2.62 39.00
N SER A 83 -13.91 2.05 39.53
CA SER A 83 -13.65 2.00 40.93
C SER A 83 -12.37 2.80 41.23
N VAL A 84 -12.57 4.13 41.19
CA VAL A 84 -11.69 5.01 41.94
C VAL A 84 -11.92 4.71 43.42
N GLY A 85 -10.88 4.28 44.11
CA GLY A 85 -10.80 4.34 45.56
C GLY A 85 -10.87 3.00 46.22
N THR A 86 -9.74 2.47 46.44
CA THR A 86 -9.22 1.97 47.74
C THR A 86 -7.83 1.39 47.45
N VAL A 87 -6.83 1.86 48.11
CA VAL A 87 -5.52 1.22 48.15
C VAL A 87 -5.77 -0.20 48.71
N ALA A 88 -5.91 -1.17 47.78
CA ALA A 88 -6.08 -2.56 48.13
C ALA A 88 -4.78 -2.99 48.86
N GLU A 89 -4.96 -3.44 50.05
CA GLU A 89 -3.92 -4.07 50.87
C GLU A 89 -3.14 -5.08 50.00
N TYR A 90 -1.83 -4.91 49.94
CA TYR A 90 -0.95 -5.73 49.12
C TYR A 90 -0.94 -7.16 49.64
N ASP A 91 -1.74 -8.05 49.04
CA ASP A 91 -1.72 -9.48 49.33
C ASP A 91 -0.66 -10.17 48.43
N PRO A 92 0.42 -10.72 49.02
CA PRO A 92 1.49 -11.37 48.26
C PRO A 92 1.16 -12.82 47.85
N SER A 93 -0.10 -13.25 47.92
CA SER A 93 -0.47 -14.60 47.50
C SER A 93 -0.17 -14.84 46.01
N ASP A 94 0.35 -16.04 45.70
CA ASP A 94 0.69 -16.43 44.30
C ASP A 94 -0.49 -16.23 43.32
N ASN A 95 -1.72 -16.40 43.79
CA ASN A 95 -2.92 -16.18 42.99
C ASN A 95 -3.19 -14.70 42.68
N ALA A 96 -2.90 -13.79 43.61
CA ALA A 96 -3.06 -12.36 43.40
C ALA A 96 -1.98 -11.81 42.45
N ILE A 97 -0.76 -12.31 42.56
CA ILE A 97 0.34 -11.97 41.64
C ILE A 97 0.01 -12.45 40.21
N ARG A 98 -0.45 -13.69 40.08
CA ARG A 98 -0.81 -14.29 38.80
C ARG A 98 -1.95 -13.52 38.11
N LYS A 99 -3.00 -13.15 38.86
CA LYS A 99 -4.12 -12.36 38.33
C LYS A 99 -3.68 -10.96 37.87
N ARG A 100 -2.78 -10.31 38.62
CA ARG A 100 -2.19 -9.02 38.21
C ARG A 100 -1.35 -9.14 36.95
N MET A 101 -0.59 -10.23 36.83
CA MET A 101 0.25 -10.51 35.66
C MET A 101 -0.60 -10.78 34.41
N GLU A 102 -1.73 -11.47 34.53
CA GLU A 102 -2.69 -11.70 33.47
C GLU A 102 -3.33 -10.36 32.99
N LEU A 103 -3.73 -9.49 33.92
CA LEU A 103 -4.24 -8.15 33.61
C LEU A 103 -3.18 -7.30 32.91
N PHE A 104 -1.98 -7.25 33.45
CA PHE A 104 -0.86 -6.52 32.84
C PHE A 104 -0.55 -7.03 31.42
N HIS A 105 -0.54 -8.34 31.23
CA HIS A 105 -0.33 -8.93 29.91
C HIS A 105 -1.40 -8.51 28.91
N TYR A 106 -2.66 -8.47 29.32
CA TYR A 106 -3.77 -8.01 28.48
C TYR A 106 -3.65 -6.51 28.13
N GLU A 107 -3.36 -5.66 29.11
CA GLU A 107 -3.15 -4.23 28.92
C GLU A 107 -1.97 -3.98 27.98
N TYR A 108 -0.85 -4.65 28.19
CA TYR A 108 0.34 -4.55 27.35
C TYR A 108 0.08 -4.94 25.89
N GLN A 109 -0.67 -6.03 25.66
CA GLN A 109 -1.05 -6.43 24.30
C GLN A 109 -1.96 -5.40 23.62
N ASN A 110 -2.88 -4.78 24.35
CA ASN A 110 -3.74 -3.74 23.81
C ASN A 110 -2.93 -2.48 23.44
N GLU A 111 -2.03 -2.05 24.31
CA GLU A 111 -1.13 -0.93 24.03
C GLU A 111 -0.26 -1.19 22.80
N GLN A 112 0.28 -2.40 22.65
CA GLN A 112 1.04 -2.77 21.46
C GLN A 112 0.21 -2.69 20.19
N ARG A 113 -1.06 -3.17 20.23
CA ARG A 113 -1.96 -3.09 19.05
C ARG A 113 -2.31 -1.65 18.71
N GLU A 114 -2.55 -0.80 19.70
CA GLU A 114 -2.84 0.61 19.46
C GLU A 114 -1.61 1.37 18.93
N TYR A 115 -0.42 1.04 19.43
CA TYR A 115 0.82 1.59 18.93
C TYR A 115 1.07 1.18 17.47
N ALA A 116 0.86 -0.10 17.11
CA ALA A 116 1.01 -0.57 15.76
C ALA A 116 0.04 0.14 14.79
N LYS A 117 -1.23 0.33 15.20
CA LYS A 117 -2.22 1.07 14.39
C LYS A 117 -1.85 2.53 14.20
N ARG A 118 -1.39 3.21 15.25
CA ARG A 118 -0.94 4.61 15.14
C ARG A 118 0.23 4.73 14.18
N LYS A 119 1.20 3.83 14.29
CA LYS A 119 2.35 3.79 13.41
C LYS A 119 1.96 3.57 11.94
N GLU A 120 1.05 2.65 11.66
CA GLU A 120 0.52 2.39 10.31
C GLU A 120 -0.17 3.64 9.73
N LEU A 121 -1.00 4.31 10.52
CA LEU A 121 -1.66 5.57 10.10
C LEU A 121 -0.66 6.70 9.84
N GLU A 122 0.40 6.80 10.64
CA GLU A 122 1.47 7.79 10.44
C GLU A 122 2.27 7.50 9.17
N GLU A 123 2.60 6.24 8.89
CA GLU A 123 3.29 5.81 7.68
C GLU A 123 2.44 6.09 6.42
N ASP A 124 1.14 5.81 6.46
CA ASP A 124 0.21 6.11 5.37
C ASP A 124 0.07 7.62 5.14
N ALA A 125 -0.08 8.41 6.20
CA ALA A 125 -0.14 9.86 6.10
C ALA A 125 1.14 10.46 5.51
N MET A 126 2.29 9.94 5.91
CA MET A 126 3.59 10.36 5.39
C MET A 126 3.75 10.03 3.90
N LEU A 127 3.26 8.85 3.46
CA LEU A 127 3.26 8.48 2.05
C LEU A 127 2.38 9.42 1.22
N VAL A 128 1.16 9.72 1.70
CA VAL A 128 0.24 10.67 1.03
C VAL A 128 0.88 12.05 0.90
N ALA A 129 1.50 12.56 1.97
CA ALA A 129 2.22 13.84 1.96
C ALA A 129 3.37 13.84 0.95
N THR A 130 4.13 12.74 0.87
CA THR A 130 5.25 12.60 -0.07
C THR A 130 4.78 12.60 -1.53
N LEU A 131 3.69 11.89 -1.83
CA LEU A 131 3.11 11.87 -3.17
C LEU A 131 2.50 13.22 -3.57
N LYS A 132 1.89 13.94 -2.61
CA LYS A 132 1.42 15.31 -2.83
C LYS A 132 2.59 16.26 -3.13
N TYR A 133 3.64 16.23 -2.31
CA TYR A 133 4.87 16.98 -2.55
C TYR A 133 5.46 16.69 -3.94
N THR A 134 5.48 15.43 -4.36
CA THR A 134 5.97 15.02 -5.67
C THR A 134 5.17 15.68 -6.79
N ARG A 135 3.83 15.60 -6.75
CA ARG A 135 2.96 16.24 -7.74
C ARG A 135 3.15 17.75 -7.77
N ASP A 136 3.11 18.39 -6.62
CA ASP A 136 3.25 19.85 -6.51
C ASP A 136 4.62 20.34 -6.98
N THR A 137 5.65 19.48 -6.92
CA THR A 137 6.99 19.81 -7.40
C THR A 137 7.10 19.69 -8.92
N PHE A 138 6.59 18.62 -9.53
CA PHE A 138 6.83 18.34 -10.96
C PHE A 138 5.79 18.96 -11.90
N THR A 139 4.54 19.14 -11.46
CA THR A 139 3.50 19.79 -12.28
C THR A 139 3.89 21.20 -12.75
N PRO A 140 4.38 22.11 -11.88
CA PRO A 140 4.79 23.44 -12.32
C PRO A 140 6.05 23.46 -13.21
N LEU A 141 6.83 22.36 -13.21
CA LEU A 141 8.03 22.21 -14.02
C LEU A 141 7.72 21.77 -15.45
N GLY A 142 6.45 21.58 -15.80
CA GLY A 142 5.97 21.28 -17.14
C GLY A 142 6.09 19.80 -17.51
N PHE A 143 6.07 18.90 -16.51
CA PHE A 143 5.93 17.45 -16.76
C PHE A 143 4.50 17.11 -17.13
N GLU A 144 4.34 16.16 -18.06
CA GLU A 144 3.03 15.65 -18.45
C GLU A 144 2.42 14.81 -17.32
N GLU A 145 1.09 14.70 -17.28
CA GLU A 145 0.39 13.92 -16.23
C GLU A 145 0.90 12.49 -16.12
N ALA A 146 1.13 11.83 -17.26
CA ALA A 146 1.65 10.46 -17.31
C ALA A 146 3.06 10.35 -16.72
N GLU A 147 3.94 11.33 -16.97
CA GLU A 147 5.29 11.37 -16.39
C GLU A 147 5.25 11.64 -14.88
N VAL A 148 4.39 12.57 -14.43
CA VAL A 148 4.18 12.84 -12.99
C VAL A 148 3.65 11.61 -12.28
N PHE A 149 2.70 10.90 -12.90
CA PHE A 149 2.22 9.61 -12.39
C PHE A 149 3.36 8.60 -12.25
N GLN A 150 4.18 8.43 -13.29
CA GLN A 150 5.33 7.51 -13.25
C GLN A 150 6.33 7.89 -12.16
N ILE A 151 6.60 9.19 -11.98
CA ILE A 151 7.48 9.67 -10.89
C ILE A 151 6.86 9.31 -9.53
N CYS A 152 5.55 9.50 -9.35
CA CYS A 152 4.85 9.12 -8.13
C CYS A 152 4.95 7.62 -7.84
N GLU A 153 4.82 6.76 -8.86
CA GLU A 153 4.99 5.31 -8.68
C GLU A 153 6.44 4.93 -8.33
N CYS A 154 7.43 5.57 -8.96
CA CYS A 154 8.83 5.39 -8.58
C CYS A 154 9.10 5.82 -7.13
N VAL A 155 8.53 6.95 -6.71
CA VAL A 155 8.63 7.46 -5.34
C VAL A 155 7.94 6.52 -4.35
N ARG A 156 6.71 6.09 -4.63
CA ARG A 156 5.98 5.13 -3.79
C ARG A 156 6.78 3.85 -3.56
N TYR A 157 7.28 3.27 -4.64
CA TYR A 157 8.11 2.06 -4.57
C TYR A 157 9.38 2.31 -3.75
N PHE A 158 10.05 3.44 -3.99
CA PHE A 158 11.30 3.81 -3.33
C PHE A 158 11.13 3.97 -1.80
N VAL A 159 10.11 4.69 -1.34
CA VAL A 159 9.92 4.90 0.10
C VAL A 159 9.45 3.64 0.82
N THR A 160 8.68 2.77 0.13
CA THR A 160 8.18 1.52 0.70
C THR A 160 9.26 0.43 0.78
N TYR A 161 10.02 0.25 -0.30
CA TYR A 161 10.97 -0.87 -0.43
C TYR A 161 12.44 -0.46 -0.26
N ARG A 162 12.71 0.85 -0.14
CA ARG A 162 14.06 1.44 -0.04
C ARG A 162 14.98 1.08 -1.21
N GLN A 163 14.37 0.81 -2.37
CA GLN A 163 15.03 0.42 -3.61
C GLN A 163 14.41 1.14 -4.80
N PRO A 164 15.16 1.42 -5.88
CA PRO A 164 14.60 2.01 -7.08
C PRO A 164 13.68 1.04 -7.81
N LEU A 165 12.64 1.56 -8.44
CA LEU A 165 11.84 0.81 -9.43
C LEU A 165 12.65 0.73 -10.74
N THR A 166 12.97 -0.49 -11.19
CA THR A 166 13.82 -0.71 -12.37
C THR A 166 13.05 -0.78 -13.68
N ASN A 167 11.79 -1.23 -13.63
CA ASN A 167 10.93 -1.35 -14.82
C ASN A 167 9.86 -0.26 -14.76
N THR A 168 10.05 0.78 -15.57
CA THR A 168 9.10 1.87 -15.75
C THR A 168 8.41 1.73 -17.09
N GLU A 169 7.09 1.90 -17.13
CA GLU A 169 6.28 1.81 -18.35
C GLU A 169 6.32 3.13 -19.14
N ILE A 170 6.43 4.25 -18.43
CA ILE A 170 6.43 5.59 -19.00
C ILE A 170 7.83 6.19 -18.88
N ARG A 171 8.32 6.68 -20.01
CA ARG A 171 9.62 7.36 -20.08
C ARG A 171 9.48 8.79 -19.56
N ILE A 172 10.38 9.19 -18.67
CA ILE A 172 10.46 10.54 -18.12
C ILE A 172 11.45 11.33 -18.95
N SER A 173 10.97 12.25 -19.78
CA SER A 173 11.78 12.97 -20.76
C SER A 173 12.53 14.14 -20.15
N LYS A 174 13.79 14.29 -20.54
CA LYS A 174 14.67 15.36 -20.06
C LYS A 174 14.18 16.74 -20.49
N ARG A 175 14.12 17.66 -19.52
CA ARG A 175 13.79 19.07 -19.74
C ARG A 175 14.94 20.00 -19.40
N SER A 176 15.16 21.02 -20.22
CA SER A 176 16.22 22.02 -19.98
C SER A 176 15.97 22.88 -18.73
N THR A 177 14.71 22.97 -18.30
CA THR A 177 14.31 23.72 -17.11
C THR A 177 14.67 23.04 -15.82
N VAL A 178 14.96 21.73 -15.82
CA VAL A 178 15.26 20.91 -14.64
C VAL A 178 16.71 20.46 -14.67
N THR A 179 17.45 20.80 -13.62
CA THR A 179 18.87 20.46 -13.49
C THR A 179 19.07 19.17 -12.70
N GLN A 180 20.21 18.54 -12.88
CA GLN A 180 20.61 17.37 -12.06
C GLN A 180 20.60 17.68 -10.55
N ILE A 181 20.96 18.92 -10.18
CA ILE A 181 20.95 19.37 -8.78
C ILE A 181 19.53 19.37 -8.23
N SER A 182 18.57 19.91 -8.98
CA SER A 182 17.15 19.90 -8.59
C SER A 182 16.64 18.48 -8.31
N LEU A 183 16.97 17.52 -9.18
CA LEU A 183 16.52 16.12 -9.02
C LEU A 183 17.19 15.43 -7.82
N LYS A 184 18.45 15.72 -7.55
CA LYS A 184 19.15 15.22 -6.35
C LYS A 184 18.55 15.81 -5.08
N ASN A 185 18.26 17.12 -5.07
CA ASN A 185 17.62 17.79 -3.93
C ASN A 185 16.22 17.23 -3.67
N PHE A 186 15.43 17.00 -4.73
CA PHE A 186 14.13 16.34 -4.62
C PHE A 186 14.24 14.97 -3.97
N ALA A 187 15.15 14.14 -4.47
CA ALA A 187 15.35 12.79 -3.93
C ALA A 187 15.82 12.82 -2.47
N TRP A 188 16.69 13.77 -2.11
CA TRP A 188 17.13 13.98 -0.73
C TRP A 188 15.96 14.38 0.19
N ASN A 189 15.14 15.33 -0.24
CA ASN A 189 13.98 15.80 0.53
C ASN A 189 12.99 14.67 0.86
N ILE A 190 12.88 13.67 -0.03
CA ILE A 190 12.08 12.47 0.21
C ILE A 190 12.83 11.47 1.08
N ALA A 191 14.09 11.16 0.77
CA ALA A 191 14.84 10.09 1.41
C ALA A 191 15.13 10.37 2.90
N ASN A 192 15.43 11.63 3.23
CA ASN A 192 15.84 12.05 4.57
C ASN A 192 14.78 11.74 5.66
N PRO A 193 13.48 12.09 5.51
CA PRO A 193 12.46 11.77 6.50
C PRO A 193 12.21 10.27 6.71
N TYR A 194 12.47 9.45 5.69
CA TYR A 194 12.35 7.99 5.76
C TYR A 194 13.64 7.28 6.22
N ASN A 195 14.70 8.04 6.54
CA ASN A 195 16.03 7.50 6.88
C ASN A 195 16.58 6.53 5.82
N ILE A 196 16.35 6.84 4.54
CA ILE A 196 16.86 6.03 3.44
C ILE A 196 18.33 6.36 3.16
N SER A 197 19.14 5.33 2.94
CA SER A 197 20.57 5.49 2.71
C SER A 197 20.88 6.31 1.46
N GLY A 198 22.04 7.01 1.46
CA GLY A 198 22.51 7.75 0.30
C GLY A 198 22.79 6.88 -0.93
N ASP A 199 23.11 5.58 -0.76
CA ASP A 199 23.29 4.63 -1.86
C ASP A 199 21.96 4.34 -2.55
N ALA A 200 20.92 4.03 -1.79
CA ALA A 200 19.58 3.79 -2.31
C ALA A 200 19.01 5.07 -2.97
N THR A 201 19.26 6.24 -2.37
CA THR A 201 18.83 7.54 -2.93
C THR A 201 19.52 7.84 -4.25
N ALA A 202 20.83 7.60 -4.36
CA ALA A 202 21.57 7.79 -5.60
C ALA A 202 21.10 6.81 -6.70
N ALA A 203 20.82 5.55 -6.32
CA ALA A 203 20.27 4.56 -7.24
C ALA A 203 18.85 4.95 -7.71
N PHE A 204 18.00 5.48 -6.82
CA PHE A 204 16.69 6.02 -7.18
C PHE A 204 16.81 7.15 -8.20
N VAL A 205 17.65 8.15 -7.96
CA VAL A 205 17.89 9.27 -8.89
C VAL A 205 18.37 8.78 -10.25
N PHE A 206 19.31 7.84 -10.27
CA PHE A 206 19.87 7.30 -11.50
C PHE A 206 18.84 6.55 -12.33
N ASN A 207 18.03 5.70 -11.70
CA ASN A 207 17.04 4.87 -12.41
C ASN A 207 15.81 5.68 -12.85
N THR A 208 15.29 6.56 -11.97
CA THR A 208 14.09 7.34 -12.26
C THR A 208 14.34 8.44 -13.29
N PHE A 209 15.50 9.11 -13.20
CA PHE A 209 15.84 10.27 -14.04
C PHE A 209 17.04 9.98 -14.96
N ASN A 210 17.10 8.79 -15.53
CA ASN A 210 18.24 8.28 -16.31
C ASN A 210 18.72 9.24 -17.42
N GLU A 211 17.81 9.97 -18.07
CA GLU A 211 18.17 10.89 -19.16
C GLU A 211 19.02 12.08 -18.70
N TRP A 212 18.87 12.53 -17.45
CA TRP A 212 19.74 13.58 -16.89
C TRP A 212 21.10 13.04 -16.46
N PHE A 213 21.19 11.75 -16.17
CA PHE A 213 22.35 11.10 -15.57
C PHE A 213 23.05 10.10 -16.48
N ALA A 214 22.76 10.12 -17.80
CA ALA A 214 23.32 9.18 -18.77
C ALA A 214 24.86 9.08 -18.74
N ASN A 215 25.55 10.19 -18.44
CA ASN A 215 27.00 10.26 -18.37
C ASN A 215 27.53 10.33 -16.93
N THR A 216 26.79 9.83 -15.95
CA THR A 216 27.12 9.95 -14.54
C THR A 216 26.99 8.57 -13.87
N THR A 217 27.83 8.29 -12.87
CA THR A 217 27.76 7.05 -12.10
C THR A 217 26.98 7.25 -10.81
N ILE A 218 26.39 6.17 -10.26
CA ILE A 218 25.69 6.20 -8.97
C ILE A 218 26.62 6.71 -7.85
N ALA A 219 27.90 6.33 -7.86
CA ALA A 219 28.89 6.81 -6.90
C ALA A 219 29.07 8.33 -6.96
N THR A 220 29.09 8.91 -8.17
CA THR A 220 29.18 10.36 -8.37
C THR A 220 27.93 11.08 -7.89
N ILE A 221 26.74 10.50 -8.14
CA ILE A 221 25.47 11.04 -7.65
C ILE A 221 25.46 11.03 -6.13
N LYS A 222 25.83 9.91 -5.49
CA LYS A 222 25.90 9.77 -4.03
C LYS A 222 26.80 10.85 -3.40
N LYS A 223 28.01 11.04 -3.93
CA LYS A 223 28.96 12.04 -3.42
C LYS A 223 28.39 13.46 -3.43
N ASN A 224 27.50 13.75 -4.37
CA ASN A 224 26.96 15.09 -4.62
C ASN A 224 25.47 15.21 -4.33
N LEU A 225 24.86 14.33 -3.51
CA LEU A 225 23.42 14.36 -3.20
C LEU A 225 22.96 15.66 -2.54
N ARG A 226 23.81 16.27 -1.71
CA ARG A 226 23.51 17.50 -0.95
C ARG A 226 24.22 18.74 -1.51
N THR A 227 24.46 18.77 -2.80
CA THR A 227 25.14 19.92 -3.42
C THR A 227 24.15 21.07 -3.58
N THR A 228 24.45 22.20 -2.94
CA THR A 228 23.65 23.44 -3.04
C THR A 228 24.22 24.42 -4.05
N ASN A 229 25.47 24.21 -4.53
CA ASN A 229 26.14 25.09 -5.47
C ASN A 229 25.63 24.86 -6.89
N GLY A 230 25.08 25.88 -7.53
CA GLY A 230 24.62 25.86 -8.91
C GLY A 230 23.14 26.22 -9.06
N ARG A 231 22.68 26.30 -10.32
CA ARG A 231 21.27 26.62 -10.61
C ARG A 231 20.40 25.41 -10.25
N HIS A 232 19.45 25.62 -9.36
CA HIS A 232 18.44 24.64 -9.00
C HIS A 232 17.08 25.30 -8.78
N LYS A 233 16.00 24.56 -9.06
CA LYS A 233 14.61 24.99 -8.83
C LYS A 233 13.99 24.32 -7.62
N ILE A 234 14.58 23.21 -7.17
CA ILE A 234 14.15 22.48 -5.99
C ILE A 234 15.25 22.62 -4.95
N GLU A 235 14.94 23.25 -3.85
CA GLU A 235 15.86 23.46 -2.74
C GLU A 235 15.86 22.25 -1.79
N ILE A 236 16.94 22.11 -1.02
CA ILE A 236 16.98 21.14 0.08
C ILE A 236 16.15 21.72 1.23
N ASP A 237 15.12 21.00 1.62
CA ASP A 237 14.28 21.31 2.77
C ASP A 237 13.99 20.05 3.58
N GLU A 238 14.72 19.88 4.67
CA GLU A 238 14.59 18.68 5.55
C GLU A 238 13.19 18.60 6.22
N LYS A 239 12.45 19.70 6.25
CA LYS A 239 11.11 19.79 6.86
C LYS A 239 9.98 19.87 5.84
N VAL A 240 10.28 19.67 4.56
CA VAL A 240 9.27 19.84 3.49
C VAL A 240 8.05 18.95 3.72
N LEU A 241 8.22 17.69 4.07
CA LEU A 241 7.08 16.78 4.29
C LEU A 241 6.25 17.15 5.53
N ALA A 242 6.87 17.74 6.55
CA ALA A 242 6.13 18.21 7.72
C ALA A 242 5.09 19.30 7.36
N LYS A 243 5.36 20.13 6.35
CA LYS A 243 4.41 21.13 5.84
C LYS A 243 3.19 20.49 5.18
N TYR A 244 3.38 19.32 4.54
CA TYR A 244 2.31 18.57 3.86
C TYR A 244 1.50 17.68 4.81
N LEU A 245 2.04 17.35 5.98
CA LEU A 245 1.32 16.59 7.02
C LEU A 245 0.37 17.48 7.83
N GLN A 246 0.58 18.81 7.83
CA GLN A 246 -0.24 19.78 8.59
C GLN A 246 -1.45 20.30 7.79
N ASN A 247 -1.52 20.05 6.49
CA ASN A 247 -2.59 20.45 5.58
C ASN A 247 -3.44 19.25 5.14
#